data_02318b50d5b02c77627a4cce2ff14140
#
_entry.id   02318b50d5b02c77627a4cce2ff14140
#
_cell.length_a   1.000
_cell.length_b   1.000
_cell.length_c   1.000
_cell.angle_alpha   90.00
_cell.angle_beta   90.00
_cell.angle_gamma   90.00
#
_symmetry.space_group_name_H-M   'P 1'
#
loop_
_entity.id
_entity.type
_entity.pdbx_description
1 polymer ?
#
loop_
_entity_poly.entity_id
_entity_poly.type
_entity_poly.pdbx_seq_one_letter_code
_entity_poly.pdbx_strand_id
1 'polypeptide(L)'
;MTMTKEQLKAKVCEAIAARKGDIKKLAENIWAEPELGYKETRTAKKVEAAFDSLGVSYRNQLALTGVKARLKGGKGSKRSVAVIGELDAIICAEHPDADDQTGAAHCCGHNAQIANMMA
;
A
#
# COMPACT_ATOMS: atom_id res chain seq x y z
N MET A 1 -5.85 -26.02 20.15
CA MET A 1 -4.55 -26.37 19.50
C MET A 1 -3.87 -25.11 19.03
N THR A 2 -2.60 -24.92 19.38
CA THR A 2 -1.82 -23.76 18.93
C THR A 2 -1.24 -24.08 17.55
N MET A 3 -1.47 -23.23 16.57
CA MET A 3 -0.88 -23.40 15.23
C MET A 3 0.65 -23.32 15.28
N THR A 4 1.30 -24.16 14.50
CA THR A 4 2.75 -24.06 14.29
C THR A 4 3.07 -22.83 13.41
N LYS A 5 4.34 -22.40 13.42
CA LYS A 5 4.81 -21.29 12.58
C LYS A 5 4.56 -21.56 11.09
N GLU A 6 4.77 -22.79 10.63
CA GLU A 6 4.58 -23.16 9.22
C GLU A 6 3.09 -23.18 8.83
N GLN A 7 2.22 -23.65 9.72
CA GLN A 7 0.77 -23.57 9.51
C GLN A 7 0.28 -22.11 9.44
N LEU A 8 0.85 -21.22 10.27
CA LEU A 8 0.51 -19.80 10.23
C LEU A 8 0.96 -19.15 8.91
N LYS A 9 2.18 -19.44 8.46
CA LYS A 9 2.67 -18.95 7.16
C LYS A 9 1.79 -19.42 6.00
N ALA A 10 1.44 -20.70 5.95
CA ALA A 10 0.55 -21.24 4.93
C ALA A 10 -0.78 -20.49 4.87
N LYS A 11 -1.42 -20.26 6.02
CA LYS A 11 -2.67 -19.50 6.11
C LYS A 11 -2.52 -18.06 5.64
N VAL A 12 -1.42 -17.39 5.95
CA VAL A 12 -1.15 -16.03 5.47
C VAL A 12 -1.01 -16.04 3.95
N CYS A 13 -0.25 -16.97 3.39
CA CYS A 13 -0.10 -17.10 1.93
C CYS A 13 -1.44 -17.37 1.23
N GLU A 14 -2.28 -18.24 1.80
CA GLU A 14 -3.62 -18.51 1.28
C GLU A 14 -4.51 -17.25 1.30
N ALA A 15 -4.49 -16.49 2.40
CA ALA A 15 -5.25 -15.25 2.52
C ALA A 15 -4.80 -14.19 1.50
N ILE A 16 -3.49 -14.03 1.30
CA ILE A 16 -2.93 -13.13 0.28
C ILE A 16 -3.34 -13.60 -1.12
N ALA A 17 -3.22 -14.89 -1.41
CA ALA A 17 -3.60 -15.47 -2.71
C ALA A 17 -5.08 -15.25 -3.03
N ALA A 18 -5.96 -15.36 -2.04
CA ALA A 18 -7.39 -15.11 -2.19
C ALA A 18 -7.70 -13.63 -2.56
N ARG A 19 -6.83 -12.69 -2.17
CA ARG A 19 -6.96 -11.26 -2.44
C ARG A 19 -6.14 -10.77 -3.63
N LYS A 20 -5.50 -11.68 -4.35
CA LYS A 20 -4.58 -11.34 -5.46
C LYS A 20 -5.16 -10.34 -6.46
N GLY A 21 -6.46 -10.47 -6.79
CA GLY A 21 -7.15 -9.57 -7.73
C GLY A 21 -7.20 -8.13 -7.22
N ASP A 22 -7.58 -7.94 -5.96
CA ASP A 22 -7.70 -6.62 -5.34
C ASP A 22 -6.33 -5.96 -5.17
N ILE A 23 -5.32 -6.75 -4.73
CA ILE A 23 -3.94 -6.30 -4.56
C ILE A 23 -3.37 -5.82 -5.90
N LYS A 24 -3.53 -6.62 -6.96
CA LYS A 24 -3.10 -6.27 -8.31
C LYS A 24 -3.79 -5.01 -8.82
N LYS A 25 -5.12 -4.93 -8.67
CA LYS A 25 -5.90 -3.76 -9.09
C LYS A 25 -5.46 -2.49 -8.38
N LEU A 26 -5.14 -2.55 -7.08
CA LEU A 26 -4.61 -1.41 -6.34
C LEU A 26 -3.29 -0.93 -6.94
N ALA A 27 -2.34 -1.86 -7.19
CA ALA A 27 -1.05 -1.53 -7.79
C ALA A 27 -1.21 -0.87 -9.17
N GLU A 28 -2.09 -1.42 -10.01
CA GLU A 28 -2.37 -0.91 -11.36
C GLU A 28 -3.05 0.47 -11.33
N ASN A 29 -3.99 0.67 -10.41
CA ASN A 29 -4.66 1.96 -10.25
C ASN A 29 -3.70 3.07 -9.78
N ILE A 30 -2.72 2.74 -8.93
CA ILE A 30 -1.69 3.70 -8.51
C ILE A 30 -0.72 3.95 -9.68
N TRP A 31 -0.29 2.90 -10.37
CA TRP A 31 0.57 3.00 -11.54
C TRP A 31 0.02 3.96 -12.61
N ALA A 32 -1.28 3.85 -12.90
CA ALA A 32 -1.94 4.62 -13.94
C ALA A 32 -2.08 6.13 -13.64
N GLU A 33 -1.87 6.53 -12.39
CA GLU A 33 -2.01 7.92 -11.96
C GLU A 33 -0.84 8.34 -11.06
N PRO A 34 0.39 8.40 -11.60
CA PRO A 34 1.57 8.73 -10.81
C PRO A 34 1.52 10.17 -10.30
N GLU A 35 1.86 10.37 -9.04
CA GLU A 35 1.93 11.68 -8.38
C GLU A 35 3.28 11.89 -7.73
N LEU A 36 3.84 13.09 -7.86
CA LEU A 36 5.13 13.45 -7.27
C LEU A 36 5.02 13.64 -5.76
N GLY A 37 6.14 13.53 -5.07
CA GLY A 37 6.26 13.68 -3.64
C GLY A 37 5.58 14.95 -3.10
N TYR A 38 4.89 14.82 -1.98
CA TYR A 38 4.02 15.81 -1.33
C TYR A 38 2.80 16.26 -2.15
N LYS A 39 2.50 15.60 -3.27
CA LYS A 39 1.32 15.85 -4.12
C LYS A 39 0.45 14.60 -4.30
N GLU A 40 0.74 13.52 -3.59
CA GLU A 40 0.15 12.18 -3.71
C GLU A 40 -1.28 12.12 -3.15
N THR A 41 -2.11 13.09 -3.48
CA THR A 41 -3.47 13.21 -2.90
C THR A 41 -4.42 12.12 -3.37
N ARG A 42 -4.34 11.72 -4.65
CA ARG A 42 -5.14 10.63 -5.22
C ARG A 42 -4.64 9.28 -4.75
N THR A 43 -3.33 9.10 -4.68
CA THR A 43 -2.70 7.88 -4.18
C THR A 43 -3.05 7.66 -2.71
N ALA A 44 -2.97 8.70 -1.87
CA ALA A 44 -3.39 8.64 -0.47
C ALA A 44 -4.86 8.21 -0.34
N LYS A 45 -5.77 8.76 -1.15
CA LYS A 45 -7.18 8.36 -1.15
C LYS A 45 -7.40 6.91 -1.56
N LYS A 46 -6.61 6.37 -2.50
CA LYS A 46 -6.67 4.95 -2.85
C LYS A 46 -6.26 4.06 -1.68
N VAL A 47 -5.25 4.48 -0.90
CA VAL A 47 -4.83 3.79 0.33
C VAL A 47 -5.91 3.89 1.41
N GLU A 48 -6.51 5.07 1.61
CA GLU A 48 -7.63 5.27 2.54
C GLU A 48 -8.79 4.33 2.19
N ALA A 49 -9.21 4.29 0.92
CA ALA A 49 -10.28 3.41 0.46
C ALA A 49 -9.95 1.92 0.65
N ALA A 50 -8.68 1.53 0.50
CA ALA A 50 -8.24 0.18 0.79
C ALA A 50 -8.35 -0.15 2.29
N PHE A 51 -7.97 0.76 3.19
CA PHE A 51 -8.17 0.59 4.63
C PHE A 51 -9.66 0.52 5.00
N ASP A 52 -10.50 1.36 4.39
CA ASP A 52 -11.95 1.33 4.59
C ASP A 52 -12.55 -0.02 4.18
N SER A 53 -12.14 -0.57 3.04
CA SER A 53 -12.60 -1.88 2.57
C SER A 53 -12.20 -3.04 3.49
N LEU A 54 -11.12 -2.87 4.25
CA LEU A 54 -10.63 -3.81 5.25
C LEU A 54 -11.21 -3.59 6.65
N GLY A 55 -12.01 -2.52 6.84
CA GLY A 55 -12.52 -2.14 8.15
C GLY A 55 -11.42 -1.68 9.13
N VAL A 56 -10.30 -1.16 8.61
CA VAL A 56 -9.14 -0.74 9.39
C VAL A 56 -9.19 0.77 9.62
N SER A 57 -9.28 1.19 10.87
CA SER A 57 -9.21 2.61 11.24
C SER A 57 -7.83 3.19 10.98
N TYR A 58 -7.77 4.39 10.42
CA TYR A 58 -6.53 5.07 10.08
C TYR A 58 -6.56 6.56 10.45
N ARG A 59 -5.41 7.20 10.37
CA ARG A 59 -5.23 8.66 10.39
C ARG A 59 -4.61 9.06 9.06
N ASN A 60 -5.11 10.11 8.46
CA ASN A 60 -4.63 10.65 7.18
C ASN A 60 -4.00 12.04 7.34
N GLN A 61 -3.59 12.63 6.23
CA GLN A 61 -2.97 13.97 6.16
C GLN A 61 -1.75 14.14 7.08
N LEU A 62 -1.04 13.05 7.34
CA LEU A 62 0.21 13.10 8.09
C LEU A 62 1.31 13.61 7.15
N ALA A 63 1.99 14.67 7.54
CA ALA A 63 2.96 15.35 6.67
C ALA A 63 2.40 15.62 5.25
N LEU A 64 1.16 16.11 5.17
CA LEU A 64 0.33 16.45 4.01
C LEU A 64 -0.47 15.25 3.45
N THR A 65 0.17 14.20 2.98
CA THR A 65 -0.47 13.09 2.23
C THR A 65 -0.41 11.75 2.94
N GLY A 66 0.44 11.62 3.97
CA GLY A 66 0.68 10.35 4.65
C GLY A 66 -0.56 9.77 5.33
N VAL A 67 -0.68 8.45 5.27
CA VAL A 67 -1.76 7.68 5.91
C VAL A 67 -1.15 6.64 6.85
N LYS A 68 -1.72 6.47 8.04
CA LYS A 68 -1.22 5.54 9.05
C LYS A 68 -2.35 4.79 9.71
N ALA A 69 -2.32 3.48 9.65
CA ALA A 69 -3.19 2.59 10.41
C ALA A 69 -2.42 1.89 11.55
N ARG A 70 -3.14 1.36 12.51
CA ARG A 70 -2.58 0.54 13.58
C ARG A 70 -3.53 -0.61 13.91
N LEU A 71 -3.03 -1.82 13.77
CA LEU A 71 -3.72 -3.04 14.16
C LEU A 71 -3.21 -3.52 15.51
N LYS A 72 -4.12 -3.90 16.41
CA LYS A 72 -3.77 -4.51 17.67
C LYS A 72 -3.63 -6.02 17.49
N GLY A 73 -2.52 -6.59 17.94
CA GLY A 73 -2.35 -8.04 18.00
C GLY A 73 -3.25 -8.67 19.06
N GLY A 74 -3.71 -9.91 18.82
CA GLY A 74 -4.68 -10.60 19.66
C GLY A 74 -4.22 -10.97 21.07
N LYS A 75 -2.91 -11.09 21.32
CA LYS A 75 -2.36 -11.52 22.63
C LYS A 75 -1.68 -10.42 23.43
N GLY A 76 -1.80 -9.17 22.98
CA GLY A 76 -1.02 -8.06 23.54
C GLY A 76 0.48 -8.31 23.38
N SER A 77 1.18 -7.41 22.80
CA SER A 77 2.63 -7.51 22.60
C SER A 77 3.31 -6.25 23.10
N LYS A 78 4.49 -6.43 23.70
CA LYS A 78 5.39 -5.32 24.02
C LYS A 78 6.13 -4.81 22.79
N ARG A 79 5.93 -5.43 21.62
CA ARG A 79 6.62 -5.08 20.37
C ARG A 79 5.61 -4.60 19.33
N SER A 80 6.02 -3.64 18.53
CA SER A 80 5.29 -3.20 17.33
C SER A 80 6.18 -3.41 16.11
N VAL A 81 5.56 -3.83 15.01
CA VAL A 81 6.22 -3.92 13.70
C VAL A 81 5.52 -2.91 12.80
N ALA A 82 6.28 -2.16 12.04
CA ALA A 82 5.75 -1.28 11.00
C ALA A 82 5.98 -1.91 9.63
N VAL A 83 4.94 -1.89 8.80
CA VAL A 83 5.04 -2.13 7.36
C VAL A 83 4.85 -0.78 6.70
N ILE A 84 5.78 -0.39 5.84
CA ILE A 84 5.84 0.95 5.25
C ILE A 84 5.73 0.83 3.75
N GLY A 85 4.92 1.69 3.13
CA GLY A 85 4.83 1.89 1.69
C GLY A 85 4.96 3.37 1.38
N GLU A 86 5.60 3.70 0.28
CA GLU A 86 5.79 5.07 -0.21
C GLU A 86 4.74 5.39 -1.28
N LEU A 87 4.21 6.63 -1.26
CA LEU A 87 3.08 7.02 -2.10
C LEU A 87 3.50 7.61 -3.44
N ASP A 88 4.71 8.17 -3.50
CA ASP A 88 5.19 9.01 -4.60
C ASP A 88 5.66 8.22 -5.81
N ALA A 89 5.59 8.89 -6.94
CA ALA A 89 6.31 8.60 -8.17
C ALA A 89 7.48 9.56 -8.31
N ILE A 90 8.38 9.29 -9.25
CA ILE A 90 9.52 10.16 -9.55
C ILE A 90 9.39 10.76 -10.95
N ILE A 91 10.12 11.83 -11.21
CA ILE A 91 10.23 12.41 -12.57
C ILE A 91 11.08 11.46 -13.42
N CYS A 92 10.48 10.92 -14.48
CA CYS A 92 11.14 10.08 -15.48
C CYS A 92 10.40 10.25 -16.80
N ALA A 93 10.58 11.38 -17.45
CA ALA A 93 9.81 11.79 -18.62
C ALA A 93 10.01 10.86 -19.84
N GLU A 94 11.12 10.12 -19.89
CA GLU A 94 11.39 9.14 -20.94
C GLU A 94 10.67 7.80 -20.72
N HIS A 95 10.02 7.62 -19.57
CA HIS A 95 9.28 6.38 -19.31
C HIS A 95 8.02 6.33 -20.17
N PRO A 96 7.69 5.18 -20.82
CA PRO A 96 6.54 5.09 -21.74
C PRO A 96 5.19 5.38 -21.07
N ASP A 97 5.08 5.20 -19.76
CA ASP A 97 3.86 5.48 -18.97
C ASP A 97 4.04 6.73 -18.09
N ALA A 98 4.93 7.65 -18.46
CA ALA A 98 5.06 8.91 -17.73
C ALA A 98 3.81 9.79 -17.96
N ASP A 99 3.38 10.48 -16.91
CA ASP A 99 2.35 11.51 -17.03
C ASP A 99 2.84 12.67 -17.93
N ASP A 100 2.09 13.01 -18.94
CA ASP A 100 2.46 13.98 -19.96
C ASP A 100 2.69 15.41 -19.42
N GLN A 101 2.07 15.75 -18.29
CA GLN A 101 2.16 17.10 -17.72
C GLN A 101 3.29 17.22 -16.69
N THR A 102 3.50 16.19 -15.90
CA THR A 102 4.44 16.21 -14.77
C THR A 102 5.72 15.44 -15.03
N GLY A 103 5.72 14.54 -16.02
CA GLY A 103 6.80 13.59 -16.26
C GLY A 103 6.91 12.52 -15.15
N ALA A 104 5.91 12.39 -14.28
CA ALA A 104 5.92 11.42 -13.19
C ALA A 104 5.72 10.00 -13.70
N ALA A 105 6.48 9.05 -13.16
CA ALA A 105 6.30 7.62 -13.42
C ALA A 105 6.69 6.78 -12.19
N HIS A 106 6.04 5.61 -12.03
CA HIS A 106 6.35 4.69 -10.93
C HIS A 106 7.59 3.80 -11.21
N CYS A 107 8.71 4.43 -11.61
CA CYS A 107 9.95 3.73 -11.94
C CYS A 107 10.63 3.03 -10.73
N CYS A 108 10.34 3.48 -9.50
CA CYS A 108 10.85 2.88 -8.26
C CYS A 108 9.99 1.72 -7.75
N GLY A 109 8.79 1.52 -8.30
CA GLY A 109 7.88 0.44 -7.89
C GLY A 109 7.10 0.72 -6.59
N HIS A 110 6.93 1.97 -6.16
CA HIS A 110 6.20 2.33 -4.94
C HIS A 110 4.73 1.88 -5.02
N ASN A 111 4.12 1.84 -6.20
CA ASN A 111 2.79 1.27 -6.43
C ASN A 111 2.70 -0.21 -6.01
N ALA A 112 3.72 -1.01 -6.36
CA ALA A 112 3.79 -2.41 -5.94
C ALA A 112 4.09 -2.54 -4.44
N GLN A 113 4.89 -1.63 -3.88
CA GLN A 113 5.21 -1.57 -2.45
C GLN A 113 3.94 -1.31 -1.63
N ILE A 114 3.09 -0.33 -2.03
CA ILE A 114 1.79 -0.08 -1.40
C ILE A 114 0.88 -1.33 -1.50
N ALA A 115 0.79 -1.95 -2.66
CA ALA A 115 -0.01 -3.15 -2.85
C ALA A 115 0.45 -4.30 -1.93
N ASN A 116 1.75 -4.50 -1.79
CA ASN A 116 2.32 -5.48 -0.85
C ASN A 116 2.03 -5.15 0.62
N MET A 117 2.01 -3.86 0.99
CA MET A 117 1.66 -3.43 2.34
C MET A 117 0.20 -3.74 2.66
N MET A 118 -0.69 -3.68 1.66
CA MET A 118 -2.13 -3.90 1.79
C MET A 118 -2.54 -5.37 1.61
N ALA A 119 -1.59 -6.26 1.30
CA ALA A 119 -1.79 -7.70 1.17
C ALA A 119 -1.94 -8.40 2.55
#